data_b88023e513f28f9387ea4f9add81e902
#
_entry.id   b88023e513f28f9387ea4f9add81e902
#
_cell.length_a   1.000
_cell.length_b   1.000
_cell.length_c   1.000
_cell.angle_alpha   90.00
_cell.angle_beta   90.00
_cell.angle_gamma   90.00
#
_symmetry.space_group_name_H-M   'P 1'
#
loop_
_entity.id
_entity.type
_entity.pdbx_description
1 polymer ?
#
loop_
_entity_poly.entity_id
_entity_poly.type
_entity_poly.pdbx_seq_one_letter_code
_entity_poly.pdbx_strand_id
1 'polypeptide(L)'
;RLMGAHLEGPFLAREYKGAMPESLLRTGDAAMLRGLEKDFPGVIRYITVSPEVPGVIDMIREIADEVVVAIGHSGATYDESMRAIDAGARCITHTFNAMRLFHQHEPAIMGAALESDCWCEAICDGRHLHPGTVRMLLKCKGVQRVVAITDSIMAAGLPDGNYKLGVNDVVVKDGDAKLLNGVRAGSTLTLQQALQNLVRFTGKTAEEVLPLLTA
;
A
#
# COMPACT_ATOMS: atom_id res chain seq x y z
N ARG A 1 1.50 -9.27 -18.90
CA ARG A 1 2.68 -10.05 -18.49
C ARG A 1 2.82 -9.92 -16.96
N LEU A 2 2.94 -11.06 -16.24
CA LEU A 2 3.29 -11.05 -14.83
C LEU A 2 4.76 -10.66 -14.69
N MET A 3 5.05 -9.71 -13.80
CA MET A 3 6.40 -9.20 -13.55
C MET A 3 7.01 -9.80 -12.28
N GLY A 4 6.19 -10.35 -11.39
CA GLY A 4 6.55 -10.90 -10.10
C GLY A 4 5.42 -10.76 -9.11
N ALA A 5 5.71 -11.00 -7.84
CA ALA A 5 4.79 -10.86 -6.73
C ALA A 5 5.11 -9.59 -5.91
N HIS A 6 4.07 -8.95 -5.42
CA HIS A 6 4.12 -8.00 -4.31
C HIS A 6 3.73 -8.73 -3.04
N LEU A 7 4.63 -8.79 -2.09
CA LEU A 7 4.39 -9.38 -0.77
C LEU A 7 3.99 -8.28 0.22
N GLU A 8 2.74 -8.25 0.65
CA GLU A 8 2.28 -7.33 1.67
C GLU A 8 2.43 -7.96 3.05
N GLY A 9 3.48 -7.59 3.77
CA GLY A 9 3.92 -8.24 4.99
C GLY A 9 4.78 -9.49 4.73
N PRO A 10 4.98 -10.35 5.73
CA PRO A 10 4.34 -10.42 7.06
C PRO A 10 4.92 -9.47 8.13
N PHE A 11 5.86 -8.64 7.81
CA PHE A 11 6.59 -7.76 8.72
C PHE A 11 5.83 -6.45 8.97
N LEU A 12 4.57 -6.55 9.43
CA LEU A 12 3.63 -5.45 9.61
C LEU A 12 3.31 -5.19 11.08
N ALA A 13 2.98 -3.94 11.39
CA ALA A 13 2.55 -3.52 12.71
C ALA A 13 1.17 -4.09 13.06
N ARG A 14 1.06 -4.70 14.24
CA ARG A 14 -0.16 -5.35 14.73
C ARG A 14 -1.39 -4.42 14.72
N GLU A 15 -1.20 -3.19 15.17
CA GLU A 15 -2.27 -2.20 15.28
C GLU A 15 -2.78 -1.72 13.92
N TYR A 16 -1.94 -1.79 12.89
CA TYR A 16 -2.21 -1.33 11.53
C TYR A 16 -2.34 -2.47 10.51
N LYS A 17 -2.46 -3.71 10.97
CA LYS A 17 -2.50 -4.91 10.11
C LYS A 17 -3.69 -4.98 9.14
N GLY A 18 -4.69 -4.13 9.29
CA GLY A 18 -5.89 -4.17 8.45
C GLY A 18 -6.57 -5.55 8.47
N ALA A 19 -6.76 -6.13 7.30
CA ALA A 19 -7.37 -7.46 7.12
C ALA A 19 -6.40 -8.63 7.32
N MET A 20 -5.10 -8.38 7.56
CA MET A 20 -4.11 -9.44 7.75
C MET A 20 -4.37 -10.24 9.03
N PRO A 21 -4.28 -11.59 9.01
CA PRO A 21 -4.37 -12.40 10.22
C PRO A 21 -3.17 -12.13 11.13
N GLU A 22 -3.44 -11.77 12.39
CA GLU A 22 -2.41 -11.42 13.36
C GLU A 22 -1.40 -12.56 13.59
N SER A 23 -1.84 -13.81 13.55
CA SER A 23 -0.98 -15.00 13.73
C SER A 23 0.10 -15.13 12.66
N LEU A 24 -0.03 -14.45 11.52
CA LEU A 24 0.94 -14.46 10.43
C LEU A 24 1.99 -13.37 10.52
N LEU A 25 1.79 -12.37 11.41
CA LEU A 25 2.75 -11.27 11.56
C LEU A 25 4.08 -11.76 12.12
N ARG A 26 5.16 -11.16 11.65
CA ARG A 26 6.54 -11.50 12.02
C ARG A 26 7.37 -10.24 12.25
N THR A 27 8.47 -10.39 12.95
CA THR A 27 9.55 -9.38 13.02
C THR A 27 10.38 -9.40 11.74
N GLY A 28 11.13 -8.33 11.46
CA GLY A 28 11.96 -8.23 10.27
C GLY A 28 13.00 -9.36 10.19
N ASP A 29 13.02 -10.09 9.07
CA ASP A 29 13.88 -11.24 8.84
C ASP A 29 14.14 -11.42 7.33
N ALA A 30 15.32 -10.97 6.88
CA ALA A 30 15.75 -11.09 5.49
C ALA A 30 15.94 -12.56 5.07
N ALA A 31 16.38 -13.42 6.00
CA ALA A 31 16.57 -14.85 5.71
C ALA A 31 15.22 -15.55 5.47
N MET A 32 14.19 -15.18 6.23
CA MET A 32 12.83 -15.65 6.00
C MET A 32 12.33 -15.23 4.60
N LEU A 33 12.54 -13.96 4.20
CA LEU A 33 12.14 -13.49 2.87
C LEU A 33 12.81 -14.30 1.76
N ARG A 34 14.13 -14.46 1.83
CA ARG A 34 14.88 -15.28 0.86
C ARG A 34 14.45 -16.75 0.88
N GLY A 35 14.05 -17.27 2.05
CA GLY A 35 13.50 -18.62 2.19
C GLY A 35 12.18 -18.84 1.42
N LEU A 36 11.33 -17.79 1.31
CA LEU A 36 10.10 -17.87 0.51
C LEU A 36 10.37 -17.96 -0.99
N GLU A 37 11.52 -17.49 -1.44
CA GLU A 37 11.92 -17.54 -2.85
C GLU A 37 12.78 -18.76 -3.22
N LYS A 38 13.01 -19.69 -2.28
CA LYS A 38 13.91 -20.82 -2.48
C LYS A 38 13.67 -21.59 -3.78
N ASP A 39 12.40 -21.84 -4.11
CA ASP A 39 12.02 -22.61 -5.29
C ASP A 39 11.80 -21.72 -6.53
N PHE A 40 11.63 -20.41 -6.35
CA PHE A 40 11.37 -19.43 -7.41
C PHE A 40 12.16 -18.14 -7.16
N PRO A 41 13.49 -18.15 -7.32
CA PRO A 41 14.33 -16.98 -7.02
C PRO A 41 13.91 -15.73 -7.82
N GLY A 42 13.81 -14.60 -7.15
CA GLY A 42 13.47 -13.32 -7.74
C GLY A 42 11.99 -13.19 -8.15
N VAL A 43 11.10 -14.06 -7.64
CA VAL A 43 9.66 -13.91 -7.87
C VAL A 43 9.08 -12.74 -7.08
N ILE A 44 9.59 -12.46 -5.87
CA ILE A 44 9.20 -11.30 -5.07
C ILE A 44 9.93 -10.08 -5.62
N ARG A 45 9.19 -9.12 -6.17
CA ARG A 45 9.73 -7.88 -6.74
C ARG A 45 9.47 -6.67 -5.88
N TYR A 46 8.54 -6.80 -4.97
CA TYR A 46 8.05 -5.71 -4.16
C TYR A 46 7.61 -6.24 -2.80
N ILE A 47 7.92 -5.53 -1.71
CA ILE A 47 7.49 -5.92 -0.37
C ILE A 47 7.03 -4.70 0.43
N THR A 48 5.91 -4.85 1.14
CA THR A 48 5.43 -3.86 2.11
C THR A 48 5.81 -4.27 3.52
N VAL A 49 6.39 -3.35 4.27
CA VAL A 49 6.83 -3.55 5.67
C VAL A 49 6.49 -2.35 6.55
N SER A 50 6.46 -2.54 7.86
CA SER A 50 6.22 -1.46 8.83
C SER A 50 7.52 -1.10 9.55
N PRO A 51 8.01 0.14 9.45
CA PRO A 51 9.32 0.56 9.98
C PRO A 51 9.53 0.32 11.47
N GLU A 52 8.47 0.48 12.27
CA GLU A 52 8.49 0.32 13.73
C GLU A 52 8.58 -1.13 14.20
N VAL A 53 8.38 -2.09 13.30
CA VAL A 53 8.49 -3.51 13.66
C VAL A 53 9.95 -3.88 13.90
N PRO A 54 10.28 -4.56 15.02
CA PRO A 54 11.66 -4.91 15.33
C PRO A 54 12.36 -5.64 14.19
N GLY A 55 13.60 -5.23 13.89
CA GLY A 55 14.43 -5.84 12.84
C GLY A 55 14.13 -5.36 11.41
N VAL A 56 13.02 -4.63 11.18
CA VAL A 56 12.63 -4.20 9.81
C VAL A 56 13.63 -3.23 9.20
N ILE A 57 14.13 -2.23 9.95
CA ILE A 57 15.10 -1.26 9.40
C ILE A 57 16.38 -1.96 8.93
N ASP A 58 16.89 -2.93 9.71
CA ASP A 58 18.09 -3.68 9.32
C ASP A 58 17.80 -4.60 8.14
N MET A 59 16.64 -5.26 8.14
CA MET A 59 16.17 -6.04 6.99
C MET A 59 16.10 -5.19 5.72
N ILE A 60 15.57 -3.95 5.77
CA ILE A 60 15.50 -3.06 4.60
C ILE A 60 16.90 -2.85 4.02
N ARG A 61 17.92 -2.55 4.86
CA ARG A 61 19.30 -2.36 4.41
C ARG A 61 19.86 -3.58 3.66
N GLU A 62 19.46 -4.78 4.09
CA GLU A 62 19.93 -6.02 3.48
C GLU A 62 19.26 -6.34 2.14
N ILE A 63 17.98 -5.94 1.95
CA ILE A 63 17.18 -6.39 0.80
C ILE A 63 16.89 -5.30 -0.22
N ALA A 64 17.20 -4.03 0.06
CA ALA A 64 16.82 -2.89 -0.79
C ALA A 64 17.42 -2.92 -2.20
N ASP A 65 18.52 -3.64 -2.41
CA ASP A 65 19.11 -3.85 -3.73
C ASP A 65 18.53 -5.09 -4.46
N GLU A 66 17.78 -5.94 -3.75
CA GLU A 66 17.20 -7.18 -4.29
C GLU A 66 15.73 -7.00 -4.68
N VAL A 67 14.98 -6.22 -3.87
CA VAL A 67 13.53 -6.03 -3.99
C VAL A 67 13.14 -4.59 -3.69
N VAL A 68 12.12 -4.08 -4.37
CA VAL A 68 11.58 -2.75 -4.05
C VAL A 68 10.87 -2.80 -2.70
N VAL A 69 11.33 -2.00 -1.74
CA VAL A 69 10.74 -1.93 -0.42
C VAL A 69 9.78 -0.74 -0.34
N ALA A 70 8.56 -1.02 0.08
CA ALA A 70 7.56 -0.04 0.46
C ALA A 70 7.31 -0.06 1.97
N ILE A 71 6.97 1.09 2.53
CA ILE A 71 6.49 1.17 3.90
C ILE A 71 4.98 1.42 3.94
N GLY A 72 4.30 0.72 4.82
CA GLY A 72 2.85 0.76 4.97
C GLY A 72 2.38 -0.05 6.16
N HIS A 73 1.06 -0.12 6.38
CA HIS A 73 0.48 -0.80 7.54
C HIS A 73 1.17 -0.42 8.85
N SER A 74 1.35 0.88 9.09
CA SER A 74 2.36 1.38 10.01
C SER A 74 1.86 2.50 10.90
N GLY A 75 2.19 2.41 12.19
CA GLY A 75 2.08 3.47 13.17
C GLY A 75 3.39 4.25 13.37
N ALA A 76 4.37 4.08 12.48
CA ALA A 76 5.68 4.69 12.60
C ALA A 76 5.62 6.20 12.79
N THR A 77 6.51 6.70 13.64
CA THR A 77 6.81 8.12 13.75
C THR A 77 7.43 8.63 12.46
N TYR A 78 7.51 9.95 12.34
CA TYR A 78 8.22 10.59 11.24
C TYR A 78 9.68 10.11 11.16
N ASP A 79 10.39 10.10 12.29
CA ASP A 79 11.80 9.70 12.35
C ASP A 79 12.03 8.22 12.02
N GLU A 80 11.12 7.32 12.43
CA GLU A 80 11.19 5.90 12.08
C GLU A 80 10.98 5.71 10.57
N SER A 81 10.05 6.46 9.99
CA SER A 81 9.76 6.42 8.56
C SER A 81 10.94 6.95 7.73
N MET A 82 11.55 8.06 8.15
CA MET A 82 12.73 8.60 7.49
C MET A 82 13.92 7.64 7.57
N ARG A 83 14.14 6.98 8.73
CA ARG A 83 15.17 5.93 8.83
C ARG A 83 14.94 4.75 7.89
N ALA A 84 13.68 4.36 7.66
CA ALA A 84 13.37 3.31 6.68
C ALA A 84 13.66 3.77 5.24
N ILE A 85 13.36 5.03 4.91
CA ILE A 85 13.65 5.63 3.61
C ILE A 85 15.17 5.71 3.39
N ASP A 86 15.92 6.17 4.38
CA ASP A 86 17.39 6.21 4.36
C ASP A 86 18.00 4.81 4.24
N ALA A 87 17.36 3.80 4.83
CA ALA A 87 17.76 2.40 4.73
C ALA A 87 17.52 1.80 3.35
N GLY A 88 16.68 2.42 2.50
CA GLY A 88 16.44 1.97 1.14
C GLY A 88 14.98 1.80 0.73
N ALA A 89 14.01 2.09 1.60
CA ALA A 89 12.61 2.11 1.18
C ALA A 89 12.38 3.20 0.11
N ARG A 90 11.57 2.90 -0.90
CA ARG A 90 11.32 3.78 -2.05
C ARG A 90 9.86 4.08 -2.30
N CYS A 91 8.95 3.35 -1.65
CA CYS A 91 7.52 3.44 -1.91
C CYS A 91 6.72 3.51 -0.59
N ILE A 92 5.50 4.05 -0.70
CA ILE A 92 4.52 4.12 0.38
C ILE A 92 3.29 3.35 -0.11
N THR A 93 2.97 2.25 0.55
CA THR A 93 1.86 1.36 0.18
C THR A 93 0.52 2.02 0.48
N HIS A 94 -0.43 1.97 -0.48
CA HIS A 94 -1.79 2.53 -0.38
C HIS A 94 -1.90 3.72 0.59
N THR A 95 -1.14 4.76 0.29
CA THR A 95 -0.93 5.97 1.10
C THR A 95 -2.21 6.44 1.79
N PHE A 96 -2.13 6.80 3.06
CA PHE A 96 -3.19 7.13 4.04
C PHE A 96 -3.96 5.95 4.63
N ASN A 97 -3.96 4.76 4.02
CA ASN A 97 -4.72 3.62 4.51
C ASN A 97 -3.87 2.78 5.47
N ALA A 98 -4.49 2.31 6.55
CA ALA A 98 -3.81 1.53 7.59
C ALA A 98 -2.51 2.19 8.08
N MET A 99 -2.54 3.50 8.32
CA MET A 99 -1.40 4.30 8.75
C MET A 99 -1.77 5.23 9.91
N ARG A 100 -0.77 5.56 10.73
CA ARG A 100 -0.90 6.62 11.73
C ARG A 100 -1.27 7.93 11.07
N LEU A 101 -2.25 8.62 11.65
CA LEU A 101 -2.74 9.90 11.11
C LEU A 101 -1.68 11.00 11.27
N PHE A 102 -1.65 11.91 10.29
CA PHE A 102 -0.85 13.13 10.34
C PHE A 102 -1.31 14.02 11.49
N HIS A 103 -0.38 14.54 12.27
CA HIS A 103 -0.61 15.56 13.28
C HIS A 103 0.50 16.61 13.23
N GLN A 104 0.19 17.90 13.50
CA GLN A 104 1.16 18.99 13.38
C GLN A 104 2.39 18.85 14.30
N HIS A 105 2.30 18.12 15.39
CA HIS A 105 3.42 17.86 16.30
C HIS A 105 4.13 16.52 16.03
N GLU A 106 3.49 15.63 15.30
CA GLU A 106 4.03 14.33 14.90
C GLU A 106 3.45 13.96 13.53
N PRO A 107 4.16 14.32 12.44
CA PRO A 107 3.65 14.11 11.09
C PRO A 107 3.55 12.64 10.69
N ALA A 108 4.17 11.75 11.46
CA ALA A 108 4.17 10.29 11.27
C ALA A 108 4.64 9.86 9.87
N ILE A 109 4.33 8.63 9.50
CA ILE A 109 4.61 8.10 8.15
C ILE A 109 4.07 8.98 7.03
N MET A 110 2.96 9.68 7.27
CA MET A 110 2.38 10.57 6.27
C MET A 110 3.23 11.81 6.00
N GLY A 111 3.85 12.39 7.03
CA GLY A 111 4.79 13.51 6.86
C GLY A 111 5.99 13.07 6.04
N ALA A 112 6.61 11.95 6.40
CA ALA A 112 7.73 11.38 5.66
C ALA A 112 7.37 11.06 4.20
N ALA A 113 6.16 10.51 3.95
CA ALA A 113 5.66 10.21 2.63
C ALA A 113 5.56 11.45 1.74
N LEU A 114 4.99 12.54 2.28
CA LEU A 114 4.74 13.76 1.52
C LEU A 114 6.02 14.58 1.27
N GLU A 115 6.98 14.52 2.18
CA GLU A 115 8.24 15.27 2.10
C GLU A 115 9.30 14.56 1.24
N SER A 116 9.44 13.24 1.39
CA SER A 116 10.47 12.46 0.69
C SER A 116 10.21 12.30 -0.81
N ASP A 117 11.21 11.78 -1.53
CA ASP A 117 11.09 11.40 -2.94
C ASP A 117 10.44 10.02 -3.18
N CYS A 118 9.90 9.38 -2.14
CA CYS A 118 9.22 8.10 -2.28
C CYS A 118 8.01 8.18 -3.21
N TRP A 119 7.78 7.10 -3.94
CA TRP A 119 6.54 6.91 -4.67
C TRP A 119 5.39 6.65 -3.71
N CYS A 120 4.23 7.22 -3.97
CA CYS A 120 3.03 7.06 -3.16
C CYS A 120 1.97 6.29 -3.95
N GLU A 121 1.57 5.12 -3.47
CA GLU A 121 0.45 4.39 -4.04
C GLU A 121 -0.87 5.00 -3.60
N ALA A 122 -1.86 5.03 -4.49
CA ALA A 122 -3.17 5.63 -4.22
C ALA A 122 -4.31 4.77 -4.75
N ILE A 123 -5.24 4.38 -3.88
CA ILE A 123 -6.48 3.68 -4.25
C ILE A 123 -7.54 4.74 -4.56
N CYS A 124 -7.73 5.01 -5.85
CA CYS A 124 -8.58 6.11 -6.32
C CYS A 124 -10.04 5.68 -6.57
N ASP A 125 -10.65 5.01 -5.59
CA ASP A 125 -12.04 4.53 -5.66
C ASP A 125 -13.08 5.52 -5.08
N GLY A 126 -12.61 6.58 -4.40
CA GLY A 126 -13.47 7.55 -3.69
C GLY A 126 -13.98 7.06 -2.34
N ARG A 127 -13.54 5.87 -1.89
CA ARG A 127 -13.87 5.23 -0.61
C ARG A 127 -12.64 5.13 0.29
N HIS A 128 -11.52 4.62 -0.24
CA HIS A 128 -10.22 4.63 0.44
C HIS A 128 -9.68 6.05 0.54
N LEU A 129 -9.73 6.80 -0.55
CA LEU A 129 -9.34 8.21 -0.58
C LEU A 129 -10.50 9.09 -1.04
N HIS A 130 -10.83 10.09 -0.22
CA HIS A 130 -11.73 11.16 -0.65
C HIS A 130 -11.11 11.90 -1.86
N PRO A 131 -11.91 12.36 -2.86
CA PRO A 131 -11.36 13.08 -4.02
C PRO A 131 -10.46 14.27 -3.66
N GLY A 132 -10.76 14.97 -2.56
CA GLY A 132 -9.91 16.05 -2.04
C GLY A 132 -8.53 15.57 -1.60
N THR A 133 -8.44 14.37 -0.98
CA THR A 133 -7.19 13.76 -0.56
C THR A 133 -6.35 13.35 -1.77
N VAL A 134 -6.98 12.80 -2.82
CA VAL A 134 -6.29 12.51 -4.09
C VAL A 134 -5.69 13.79 -4.69
N ARG A 135 -6.46 14.87 -4.75
CA ARG A 135 -5.94 16.16 -5.26
C ARG A 135 -4.80 16.72 -4.41
N MET A 136 -4.89 16.58 -3.08
CA MET A 136 -3.84 17.03 -2.15
C MET A 136 -2.56 16.20 -2.38
N LEU A 137 -2.67 14.88 -2.46
CA LEU A 137 -1.54 13.99 -2.73
C LEU A 137 -0.84 14.38 -4.04
N LEU A 138 -1.60 14.59 -5.11
CA LEU A 138 -1.05 15.01 -6.40
C LEU A 138 -0.42 16.41 -6.37
N LYS A 139 -0.91 17.31 -5.52
CA LYS A 139 -0.28 18.64 -5.33
C LYS A 139 1.06 18.54 -4.62
N CYS A 140 1.17 17.64 -3.63
CA CYS A 140 2.40 17.49 -2.86
C CYS A 140 3.46 16.69 -3.64
N LYS A 141 3.06 15.62 -4.33
CA LYS A 141 3.97 14.65 -4.96
C LYS A 141 4.14 14.85 -6.47
N GLY A 142 3.21 15.55 -7.11
CA GLY A 142 3.12 15.58 -8.57
C GLY A 142 2.68 14.24 -9.15
N VAL A 143 2.35 14.22 -10.44
CA VAL A 143 1.96 13.00 -11.16
C VAL A 143 3.13 12.01 -11.33
N GLN A 144 4.36 12.47 -11.15
CA GLN A 144 5.57 11.68 -11.35
C GLN A 144 5.94 10.81 -10.14
N ARG A 145 5.28 11.00 -8.99
CA ARG A 145 5.58 10.29 -7.74
C ARG A 145 4.33 9.66 -7.12
N VAL A 146 3.25 9.52 -7.89
CA VAL A 146 2.04 8.82 -7.45
C VAL A 146 1.72 7.69 -8.42
N VAL A 147 1.42 6.51 -7.88
CA VAL A 147 0.98 5.33 -8.64
C VAL A 147 -0.45 5.01 -8.23
N ALA A 148 -1.36 4.98 -9.17
CA ALA A 148 -2.72 4.54 -8.91
C ALA A 148 -2.75 3.01 -8.91
N ILE A 149 -3.10 2.44 -7.77
CA ILE A 149 -3.27 1.01 -7.57
C ILE A 149 -4.73 0.68 -7.31
N THR A 150 -5.07 -0.58 -7.42
CA THR A 150 -6.43 -1.05 -7.14
C THR A 150 -6.57 -1.65 -5.75
N ASP A 151 -5.55 -2.33 -5.25
CA ASP A 151 -5.66 -3.18 -4.07
C ASP A 151 -6.88 -4.12 -4.15
N SER A 152 -7.10 -4.68 -5.35
CA SER A 152 -8.29 -5.47 -5.65
C SER A 152 -8.21 -6.87 -5.06
N ILE A 153 -9.34 -7.29 -4.47
CA ILE A 153 -9.55 -8.68 -4.06
C ILE A 153 -10.21 -9.49 -5.20
N MET A 154 -10.37 -10.79 -4.98
CA MET A 154 -10.99 -11.72 -5.94
C MET A 154 -12.41 -11.32 -6.37
N ALA A 155 -13.08 -10.45 -5.64
CA ALA A 155 -14.43 -9.96 -5.95
C ALA A 155 -14.45 -8.82 -7.00
N ALA A 156 -13.29 -8.32 -7.44
CA ALA A 156 -13.25 -7.25 -8.43
C ALA A 156 -13.87 -7.69 -9.75
N GLY A 157 -14.83 -6.90 -10.24
CA GLY A 157 -15.59 -7.21 -11.45
C GLY A 157 -16.71 -8.24 -11.27
N LEU A 158 -16.95 -8.70 -10.04
CA LEU A 158 -18.05 -9.61 -9.70
C LEU A 158 -19.20 -8.83 -9.01
N PRO A 159 -20.43 -9.40 -8.97
CA PRO A 159 -21.57 -8.81 -8.27
C PRO A 159 -21.34 -8.66 -6.76
N ASP A 160 -22.14 -7.85 -6.09
CA ASP A 160 -22.22 -7.82 -4.64
C ASP A 160 -22.51 -9.22 -4.08
N GLY A 161 -21.92 -9.57 -2.93
CA GLY A 161 -22.07 -10.89 -2.36
C GLY A 161 -21.02 -11.22 -1.31
N ASN A 162 -20.95 -12.50 -0.95
CA ASN A 162 -19.99 -13.02 0.01
C ASN A 162 -18.80 -13.66 -0.71
N TYR A 163 -17.60 -13.30 -0.29
CA TYR A 163 -16.33 -13.74 -0.88
C TYR A 163 -15.33 -14.14 0.20
N LYS A 164 -14.13 -14.55 -0.22
CA LYS A 164 -13.02 -14.85 0.67
C LYS A 164 -11.83 -13.95 0.36
N LEU A 165 -11.08 -13.58 1.41
CA LEU A 165 -9.74 -13.03 1.31
C LEU A 165 -8.82 -13.86 2.21
N GLY A 166 -8.11 -14.83 1.62
CA GLY A 166 -7.40 -15.85 2.38
C GLY A 166 -8.36 -16.62 3.29
N VAL A 167 -8.12 -16.55 4.59
CA VAL A 167 -8.96 -17.21 5.63
C VAL A 167 -10.17 -16.37 6.05
N ASN A 168 -10.26 -15.12 5.64
CA ASN A 168 -11.29 -14.19 6.08
C ASN A 168 -12.52 -14.23 5.17
N ASP A 169 -13.72 -14.13 5.78
CA ASP A 169 -14.96 -13.85 5.06
C ASP A 169 -15.07 -12.36 4.77
N VAL A 170 -15.43 -12.04 3.51
CA VAL A 170 -15.62 -10.68 3.02
C VAL A 170 -17.02 -10.53 2.48
N VAL A 171 -17.70 -9.46 2.87
CA VAL A 171 -18.98 -9.03 2.29
C VAL A 171 -18.72 -7.85 1.38
N VAL A 172 -19.15 -7.97 0.13
CA VAL A 172 -19.19 -6.85 -0.82
C VAL A 172 -20.61 -6.35 -0.92
N LYS A 173 -20.79 -5.06 -0.61
CA LYS A 173 -22.08 -4.37 -0.74
C LYS A 173 -21.85 -3.01 -1.39
N ASP A 174 -22.62 -2.71 -2.43
CA ASP A 174 -22.46 -1.50 -3.24
C ASP A 174 -21.01 -1.32 -3.74
N GLY A 175 -20.30 -2.44 -4.01
CA GLY A 175 -18.90 -2.47 -4.41
C GLY A 175 -17.90 -2.12 -3.28
N ASP A 176 -18.31 -2.03 -2.01
CA ASP A 176 -17.41 -1.83 -0.85
C ASP A 176 -17.13 -3.17 -0.16
N ALA A 177 -15.88 -3.61 -0.14
CA ALA A 177 -15.47 -4.89 0.43
C ALA A 177 -15.06 -4.73 1.89
N LYS A 178 -15.70 -5.49 2.79
CA LYS A 178 -15.47 -5.45 4.24
C LYS A 178 -15.43 -6.83 4.85
N LEU A 179 -14.59 -6.99 5.87
CA LEU A 179 -14.68 -8.11 6.80
C LEU A 179 -15.99 -8.02 7.61
N LEU A 180 -16.39 -9.13 8.22
CA LEU A 180 -17.60 -9.18 9.06
C LEU A 180 -17.57 -8.19 10.24
N ASN A 181 -16.39 -7.81 10.70
CA ASN A 181 -16.20 -6.79 11.76
C ASN A 181 -16.20 -5.35 11.23
N GLY A 182 -16.45 -5.13 9.93
CA GLY A 182 -16.53 -3.81 9.30
C GLY A 182 -15.20 -3.24 8.82
N VAL A 183 -14.08 -3.88 9.08
CA VAL A 183 -12.76 -3.46 8.56
C VAL A 183 -12.76 -3.63 7.04
N ARG A 184 -12.30 -2.61 6.32
CA ARG A 184 -12.17 -2.68 4.86
C ARG A 184 -11.11 -3.72 4.47
N ALA A 185 -11.40 -4.49 3.45
CA ALA A 185 -10.60 -5.63 3.01
C ALA A 185 -10.26 -5.50 1.52
N GLY A 186 -9.25 -4.70 1.22
CA GLY A 186 -8.91 -4.34 -0.15
C GLY A 186 -10.06 -3.63 -0.88
N SER A 187 -10.08 -3.71 -2.19
CA SER A 187 -11.08 -3.06 -3.02
C SER A 187 -11.72 -3.99 -4.05
N THR A 188 -12.75 -3.49 -4.74
CA THR A 188 -13.29 -4.04 -5.98
C THR A 188 -12.96 -3.15 -7.18
N LEU A 189 -12.07 -2.16 -7.01
CA LEU A 189 -11.69 -1.19 -8.03
C LEU A 189 -10.96 -1.89 -9.19
N THR A 190 -11.26 -1.48 -10.41
CA THR A 190 -10.47 -1.83 -11.59
C THR A 190 -9.61 -0.64 -12.01
N LEU A 191 -8.48 -0.87 -12.72
CA LEU A 191 -7.65 0.23 -13.24
C LEU A 191 -8.41 1.15 -14.20
N GLN A 192 -9.34 0.60 -14.98
CA GLN A 192 -10.21 1.41 -15.84
C GLN A 192 -11.09 2.36 -15.02
N GLN A 193 -11.68 1.86 -13.94
CA GLN A 193 -12.48 2.70 -13.04
C GLN A 193 -11.62 3.71 -12.30
N ALA A 194 -10.39 3.35 -11.91
CA ALA A 194 -9.42 4.26 -11.30
C ALA A 194 -9.09 5.43 -12.24
N LEU A 195 -8.87 5.16 -13.53
CA LEU A 195 -8.65 6.19 -14.56
C LEU A 195 -9.84 7.16 -14.65
N GLN A 196 -11.07 6.64 -14.77
CA GLN A 196 -12.28 7.45 -14.83
C GLN A 196 -12.46 8.31 -13.58
N ASN A 197 -12.19 7.73 -12.40
CA ASN A 197 -12.24 8.44 -11.14
C ASN A 197 -11.18 9.54 -11.05
N LEU A 198 -9.95 9.29 -11.48
CA LEU A 198 -8.87 10.28 -11.49
C LEU A 198 -9.24 11.48 -12.35
N VAL A 199 -9.75 11.27 -13.56
CA VAL A 199 -10.26 12.35 -14.43
C VAL A 199 -11.35 13.16 -13.68
N ARG A 200 -12.34 12.47 -13.12
CA ARG A 200 -13.45 13.10 -12.40
C ARG A 200 -12.99 13.85 -11.13
N PHE A 201 -12.07 13.28 -10.35
CA PHE A 201 -11.60 13.86 -9.08
C PHE A 201 -10.71 15.07 -9.28
N THR A 202 -9.91 15.07 -10.36
CA THR A 202 -8.88 16.08 -10.59
C THR A 202 -9.29 17.15 -11.59
N GLY A 203 -10.27 16.87 -12.45
CA GLY A 203 -10.63 17.71 -13.62
C GLY A 203 -9.58 17.68 -14.74
N LYS A 204 -8.59 16.79 -14.64
CA LYS A 204 -7.55 16.62 -15.66
C LYS A 204 -8.04 15.72 -16.79
N THR A 205 -7.35 15.79 -17.94
CA THR A 205 -7.62 14.86 -19.05
C THR A 205 -7.11 13.45 -18.75
N ALA A 206 -7.60 12.46 -19.49
CA ALA A 206 -7.11 11.08 -19.36
C ALA A 206 -5.60 10.98 -19.65
N GLU A 207 -5.09 11.73 -20.62
CA GLU A 207 -3.67 11.77 -20.98
C GLU A 207 -2.80 12.30 -19.84
N GLU A 208 -3.27 13.31 -19.10
CA GLU A 208 -2.55 13.88 -17.94
C GLU A 208 -2.48 12.93 -16.75
N VAL A 209 -3.46 12.04 -16.57
CA VAL A 209 -3.49 11.12 -15.43
C VAL A 209 -3.08 9.69 -15.78
N LEU A 210 -2.97 9.36 -17.06
CA LEU A 210 -2.54 8.02 -17.52
C LEU A 210 -1.17 7.61 -16.96
N PRO A 211 -0.17 8.49 -16.81
CA PRO A 211 1.11 8.14 -16.19
C PRO A 211 1.00 7.55 -14.79
N LEU A 212 -0.05 7.91 -14.01
CA LEU A 212 -0.30 7.33 -12.69
C LEU A 212 -0.63 5.82 -12.73
N LEU A 213 -1.00 5.28 -13.89
CA LEU A 213 -1.43 3.88 -14.06
C LEU A 213 -0.43 3.05 -14.88
N THR A 214 0.56 3.67 -15.47
CA THR A 214 1.48 3.05 -16.44
C THR A 214 2.96 3.32 -16.14
N ALA A 215 3.26 4.00 -15.05
CA ALA A 215 4.63 4.36 -14.63
C ALA A 215 5.44 3.15 -14.18
#